data_a63b308688d8591eb4876414f9c5300b
#
_entry.id   a63b308688d8591eb4876414f9c5300b
#
_cell.length_a   1.000
_cell.length_b   1.000
_cell.length_c   1.000
_cell.angle_alpha   90.00
_cell.angle_beta   90.00
_cell.angle_gamma   90.00
#
_symmetry.space_group_name_H-M   'P 1'
#
loop_
_entity.id
_entity.type
_entity.pdbx_description
1 polymer ?
#
loop_
_entity_poly.entity_id
_entity_poly.type
_entity_poly.pdbx_seq_one_letter_code
_entity_poly.pdbx_strand_id
1 'polypeptide(L)'
;MHFNKFEKNKYSQFGEDGIIEEILNRLNLKQIDNFWCCEFGAWDGKYASNTFALVEKGWNAIYIEGNPVSFLDLKKNSQIFTKIIPIQAMISKNIDDKNSLDNILSNTKIPKDFEILSIDIDSYDLDVWENLQNYSPKIVIIEVDGTIPPGVILRHSNKIVGNSFSATVNVGKKKGYTPICHTNNLFFIRNDLMNMINLDHKYIENPDLLFSDNNLTNGIFRPVDPFLWLTLITPKFLFSIMRIIKKILLKKN
;
A
#
# COMPACT_ATOMS: atom_id res chain seq x y z
N MET A 1 8.58 -19.87 -1.69
CA MET A 1 8.35 -19.64 -0.24
C MET A 1 7.43 -18.44 -0.10
N HIS A 2 6.35 -18.51 0.69
CA HIS A 2 5.35 -17.46 0.83
C HIS A 2 5.67 -16.56 2.04
N PHE A 3 5.61 -15.24 1.87
CA PHE A 3 5.96 -14.29 2.93
C PHE A 3 4.94 -14.21 4.07
N ASN A 4 3.66 -14.52 3.82
CA ASN A 4 2.61 -14.49 4.84
C ASN A 4 2.91 -15.34 6.08
N LYS A 5 3.77 -16.36 6.00
CA LYS A 5 4.19 -17.13 7.17
C LYS A 5 5.01 -16.34 8.19
N PHE A 6 5.46 -15.15 7.83
CA PHE A 6 6.21 -14.24 8.71
C PHE A 6 5.33 -13.13 9.30
N GLU A 7 4.01 -13.18 9.05
CA GLU A 7 3.08 -12.20 9.61
C GLU A 7 3.22 -12.08 11.12
N LYS A 8 3.43 -10.86 11.60
CA LYS A 8 3.53 -10.52 13.01
C LYS A 8 3.23 -9.05 13.17
N ASN A 9 2.32 -8.70 14.07
CA ASN A 9 2.00 -7.32 14.40
C ASN A 9 2.79 -6.84 15.62
N LYS A 10 3.36 -5.64 15.50
CA LYS A 10 3.83 -4.83 16.60
C LYS A 10 3.06 -3.50 16.62
N TYR A 11 2.98 -2.85 15.48
CA TYR A 11 2.25 -1.61 15.25
C TYR A 11 1.32 -1.70 14.05
N SER A 12 1.66 -2.49 13.06
CA SER A 12 0.83 -2.77 11.88
C SER A 12 -0.41 -3.60 12.24
N GLN A 13 -1.36 -3.75 11.29
CA GLN A 13 -2.67 -4.37 11.53
C GLN A 13 -2.78 -5.81 11.03
N PHE A 14 -2.08 -6.15 9.94
CA PHE A 14 -2.27 -7.40 9.20
C PHE A 14 -0.98 -8.21 9.03
N GLY A 15 -0.03 -8.05 9.95
CA GLY A 15 1.21 -8.83 9.96
C GLY A 15 2.39 -8.16 9.26
N GLU A 16 2.25 -6.93 8.82
CA GLU A 16 3.23 -6.23 8.00
C GLU A 16 4.59 -6.09 8.70
N ASP A 17 4.64 -5.86 10.00
CA ASP A 17 5.90 -5.72 10.77
C ASP A 17 6.82 -6.93 10.57
N GLY A 18 6.27 -8.16 10.69
CA GLY A 18 7.06 -9.39 10.53
C GLY A 18 7.48 -9.64 9.09
N ILE A 19 6.63 -9.30 8.11
CA ILE A 19 6.94 -9.39 6.68
C ILE A 19 8.07 -8.44 6.32
N ILE A 20 8.00 -7.18 6.78
CA ILE A 20 9.05 -6.16 6.58
C ILE A 20 10.37 -6.65 7.17
N GLU A 21 10.34 -7.18 8.39
CA GLU A 21 11.55 -7.70 9.05
C GLU A 21 12.21 -8.79 8.21
N GLU A 22 11.43 -9.74 7.66
CA GLU A 22 11.96 -10.79 6.79
C GLU A 22 12.50 -10.25 5.47
N ILE A 23 11.83 -9.27 4.85
CA ILE A 23 12.31 -8.63 3.62
C ILE A 23 13.67 -7.97 3.87
N LEU A 24 13.79 -7.19 4.94
CA LEU A 24 15.04 -6.51 5.31
C LEU A 24 16.17 -7.51 5.62
N ASN A 25 15.85 -8.64 6.27
CA ASN A 25 16.82 -9.72 6.51
C ASN A 25 17.36 -10.30 5.19
N ARG A 26 16.49 -10.57 4.21
CA ARG A 26 16.91 -11.10 2.90
C ARG A 26 17.70 -10.09 2.08
N LEU A 27 17.32 -8.83 2.13
CA LEU A 27 18.04 -7.74 1.47
C LEU A 27 19.37 -7.41 2.18
N ASN A 28 19.69 -8.09 3.30
CA ASN A 28 20.86 -7.83 4.12
C ASN A 28 20.98 -6.37 4.60
N LEU A 29 19.84 -5.70 4.79
CA LEU A 29 19.75 -4.34 5.28
C LEU A 29 19.79 -4.35 6.82
N LYS A 30 20.98 -4.68 7.38
CA LYS A 30 21.18 -4.84 8.84
C LYS A 30 21.78 -3.61 9.51
N GLN A 31 22.34 -2.69 8.74
CA GLN A 31 22.87 -1.44 9.29
C GLN A 31 21.71 -0.48 9.56
N ILE A 32 21.68 0.07 10.76
CA ILE A 32 20.58 0.93 11.22
C ILE A 32 20.83 2.39 10.83
N ASP A 33 22.10 2.79 10.69
CA ASP A 33 22.48 4.17 10.40
C ASP A 33 22.22 4.52 8.93
N ASN A 34 21.49 5.63 8.73
CA ASN A 34 21.15 6.22 7.44
C ASN A 34 20.05 5.55 6.61
N PHE A 35 19.31 4.58 7.14
CA PHE A 35 18.13 4.05 6.46
C PHE A 35 16.93 4.99 6.62
N TRP A 36 16.10 5.03 5.58
CA TRP A 36 14.95 5.91 5.49
C TRP A 36 13.68 5.16 5.12
N CYS A 37 12.59 5.56 5.74
CA CYS A 37 11.25 5.21 5.30
C CYS A 37 10.42 6.48 5.08
N CYS A 38 9.46 6.38 4.18
CA CYS A 38 8.41 7.37 4.00
C CYS A 38 7.06 6.68 4.16
N GLU A 39 6.19 7.24 5.00
CA GLU A 39 4.82 6.76 5.17
C GLU A 39 3.88 7.94 5.03
N PHE A 40 2.86 7.81 4.16
CA PHE A 40 1.82 8.81 4.04
C PHE A 40 0.44 8.21 4.26
N GLY A 41 -0.47 9.00 4.84
CA GLY A 41 -1.58 8.51 5.64
C GLY A 41 -1.10 8.11 7.04
N ALA A 42 -0.08 8.83 7.57
CA ALA A 42 0.65 8.40 8.75
C ALA A 42 -0.12 8.57 10.08
N TRP A 43 -1.30 9.17 10.06
CA TRP A 43 -2.15 9.44 11.22
C TRP A 43 -1.37 10.10 12.37
N ASP A 44 -1.23 9.40 13.52
CA ASP A 44 -0.43 9.86 14.67
C ASP A 44 1.04 9.44 14.57
N GLY A 45 1.42 8.72 13.51
CA GLY A 45 2.76 8.21 13.24
C GLY A 45 3.11 6.92 13.98
N LYS A 46 2.15 6.30 14.68
CA LYS A 46 2.37 5.07 15.45
C LYS A 46 1.26 4.05 15.30
N TYR A 47 0.00 4.48 15.44
CA TYR A 47 -1.15 3.59 15.35
C TYR A 47 -1.32 3.09 13.91
N ALA A 48 -1.43 1.78 13.77
CA ALA A 48 -1.57 1.09 12.48
C ALA A 48 -0.42 1.36 11.47
N SER A 49 0.71 1.91 11.93
CA SER A 49 1.85 2.23 11.07
C SER A 49 2.60 0.99 10.62
N ASN A 50 2.91 0.92 9.33
CA ASN A 50 3.74 -0.12 8.73
C ASN A 50 5.24 0.10 8.99
N THR A 51 5.66 1.32 9.36
CA THR A 51 7.09 1.65 9.45
C THR A 51 7.56 2.09 10.84
N PHE A 52 6.65 2.31 11.80
CA PHE A 52 7.04 2.80 13.12
C PHE A 52 7.98 1.85 13.89
N ALA A 53 7.84 0.53 13.71
CA ALA A 53 8.78 -0.43 14.29
C ALA A 53 10.23 -0.23 13.82
N LEU A 54 10.43 0.38 12.65
CA LEU A 54 11.75 0.74 12.11
C LEU A 54 12.26 2.03 12.73
N VAL A 55 11.38 3.00 12.98
CA VAL A 55 11.73 4.24 13.70
C VAL A 55 12.28 3.91 15.09
N GLU A 56 11.66 2.98 15.82
CA GLU A 56 12.17 2.51 17.11
C GLU A 56 13.55 1.84 17.00
N LYS A 57 13.87 1.26 15.84
CA LYS A 57 15.20 0.72 15.53
C LYS A 57 16.19 1.79 15.05
N GLY A 58 15.80 3.08 15.05
CA GLY A 58 16.68 4.21 14.73
C GLY A 58 16.65 4.68 13.27
N TRP A 59 15.70 4.21 12.44
CA TRP A 59 15.54 4.68 11.07
C TRP A 59 15.06 6.12 11.02
N ASN A 60 15.47 6.86 10.00
CA ASN A 60 14.91 8.16 9.69
C ASN A 60 13.58 7.97 8.96
N ALA A 61 12.59 8.81 9.26
CA ALA A 61 11.26 8.70 8.70
C ALA A 61 10.71 10.03 8.22
N ILE A 62 10.14 10.07 7.02
CA ILE A 62 9.26 11.14 6.57
C ILE A 62 7.83 10.64 6.75
N TYR A 63 7.08 11.27 7.64
CA TYR A 63 5.68 10.96 7.89
C TYR A 63 4.79 12.10 7.44
N ILE A 64 3.86 11.79 6.52
CA ILE A 64 3.00 12.79 5.88
C ILE A 64 1.55 12.51 6.28
N GLU A 65 0.88 13.53 6.83
CA GLU A 65 -0.51 13.45 7.25
C GLU A 65 -1.29 14.66 6.73
N GLY A 66 -2.41 14.39 6.04
CA GLY A 66 -3.26 15.42 5.43
C GLY A 66 -4.26 16.02 6.42
N ASN A 67 -4.76 15.22 7.37
CA ASN A 67 -5.73 15.69 8.35
C ASN A 67 -5.04 16.55 9.43
N PRO A 68 -5.45 17.83 9.61
CA PRO A 68 -4.80 18.73 10.56
C PRO A 68 -4.93 18.27 12.02
N VAL A 69 -5.97 17.53 12.38
CA VAL A 69 -6.18 17.02 13.74
C VAL A 69 -5.22 15.86 14.02
N SER A 70 -5.19 14.87 13.14
CA SER A 70 -4.26 13.73 13.23
C SER A 70 -2.81 14.19 13.18
N PHE A 71 -2.51 15.20 12.36
CA PHE A 71 -1.18 15.80 12.28
C PHE A 71 -0.69 16.40 13.60
N LEU A 72 -1.57 16.94 14.44
CA LEU A 72 -1.17 17.43 15.77
C LEU A 72 -0.64 16.30 16.66
N ASP A 73 -1.21 15.12 16.57
CA ASP A 73 -0.75 13.96 17.32
C ASP A 73 0.55 13.40 16.72
N LEU A 74 0.67 13.34 15.40
CA LEU A 74 1.94 13.03 14.72
C LEU A 74 3.06 13.99 15.17
N LYS A 75 2.78 15.29 15.23
CA LYS A 75 3.74 16.31 15.67
C LYS A 75 4.17 16.12 17.12
N LYS A 76 3.27 15.72 18.03
CA LYS A 76 3.61 15.38 19.42
C LYS A 76 4.51 14.14 19.47
N ASN A 77 4.18 13.09 18.74
CA ASN A 77 4.97 11.86 18.71
C ASN A 77 6.37 12.10 18.12
N SER A 78 6.51 12.97 17.12
CA SER A 78 7.80 13.33 16.52
C SER A 78 8.74 14.06 17.50
N GLN A 79 8.22 14.69 18.54
CA GLN A 79 9.06 15.29 19.61
C GLN A 79 9.71 14.21 20.49
N ILE A 80 9.06 13.06 20.63
CA ILE A 80 9.58 11.90 21.38
C ILE A 80 10.50 11.08 20.48
N PHE A 81 10.04 10.80 19.26
CA PHE A 81 10.75 10.03 18.24
C PHE A 81 11.40 10.96 17.22
N THR A 82 12.54 11.53 17.59
CA THR A 82 13.20 12.64 16.87
C THR A 82 13.71 12.27 15.48
N LYS A 83 13.66 11.00 15.10
CA LYS A 83 13.95 10.52 13.74
C LYS A 83 12.76 10.73 12.79
N ILE A 84 11.57 11.02 13.30
CA ILE A 84 10.38 11.36 12.49
C ILE A 84 10.44 12.83 12.10
N ILE A 85 10.36 13.08 10.80
CA ILE A 85 10.13 14.40 10.21
C ILE A 85 8.67 14.46 9.80
N PRO A 86 7.80 15.11 10.58
CA PRO A 86 6.38 15.20 10.28
C PRO A 86 6.12 16.29 9.24
N ILE A 87 5.31 15.99 8.23
CA ILE A 87 4.91 16.92 7.18
C ILE A 87 3.38 16.96 7.11
N GLN A 88 2.80 18.13 7.26
CA GLN A 88 1.37 18.34 7.04
C GLN A 88 1.12 18.65 5.56
N ALA A 89 0.58 17.68 4.83
CA ALA A 89 0.21 17.88 3.43
C ALA A 89 -0.90 16.90 3.02
N MET A 90 -1.88 17.42 2.30
CA MET A 90 -2.79 16.60 1.51
C MET A 90 -2.07 16.28 0.19
N ILE A 91 -1.62 15.03 0.04
CA ILE A 91 -0.86 14.60 -1.14
C ILE A 91 -1.74 14.69 -2.38
N SER A 92 -1.20 15.26 -3.44
CA SER A 92 -1.86 15.38 -4.74
C SER A 92 -1.43 14.25 -5.68
N LYS A 93 -2.40 13.69 -6.40
CA LYS A 93 -2.12 12.77 -7.51
C LYS A 93 -1.57 13.49 -8.76
N ASN A 94 -1.67 14.82 -8.83
CA ASN A 94 -1.15 15.59 -9.95
C ASN A 94 0.35 15.86 -9.75
N ILE A 95 1.15 15.45 -10.71
CA ILE A 95 2.62 15.57 -10.66
C ILE A 95 3.08 17.03 -10.58
N ASP A 96 2.36 17.94 -11.21
CA ASP A 96 2.71 19.37 -11.26
C ASP A 96 2.29 20.13 -10.00
N ASP A 97 1.53 19.49 -9.10
CA ASP A 97 1.08 20.13 -7.86
C ASP A 97 2.25 20.23 -6.87
N LYS A 98 2.29 21.35 -6.14
CA LYS A 98 3.26 21.57 -5.05
C LYS A 98 3.21 20.48 -3.98
N ASN A 99 2.05 19.85 -3.82
CA ASN A 99 1.82 18.72 -2.89
C ASN A 99 1.97 17.35 -3.59
N SER A 100 2.50 17.26 -4.80
CA SER A 100 2.91 15.97 -5.35
C SER A 100 3.98 15.34 -4.47
N LEU A 101 4.03 14.01 -4.40
CA LEU A 101 4.99 13.33 -3.54
C LEU A 101 6.45 13.68 -3.91
N ASP A 102 6.76 13.79 -5.20
CA ASP A 102 8.07 14.25 -5.67
C ASP A 102 8.44 15.64 -5.12
N ASN A 103 7.51 16.59 -5.16
CA ASN A 103 7.76 17.96 -4.67
C ASN A 103 7.89 17.99 -3.15
N ILE A 104 7.07 17.23 -2.42
CA ILE A 104 7.18 17.13 -0.95
C ILE A 104 8.55 16.56 -0.56
N LEU A 105 8.94 15.42 -1.14
CA LEU A 105 10.19 14.75 -0.80
C LEU A 105 11.43 15.55 -1.20
N SER A 106 11.36 16.34 -2.29
CA SER A 106 12.46 17.21 -2.74
C SER A 106 12.88 18.27 -1.73
N ASN A 107 11.97 18.64 -0.81
CA ASN A 107 12.24 19.57 0.28
C ASN A 107 12.77 18.88 1.55
N THR A 108 13.11 17.60 1.47
CA THR A 108 13.63 16.79 2.58
C THR A 108 15.05 16.29 2.30
N LYS A 109 15.63 15.59 3.26
CA LYS A 109 16.94 14.94 3.12
C LYS A 109 16.85 13.46 2.71
N ILE A 110 15.64 12.96 2.42
CA ILE A 110 15.44 11.55 2.06
C ILE A 110 16.20 11.23 0.75
N PRO A 111 16.99 10.14 0.69
CA PRO A 111 17.67 9.73 -0.54
C PRO A 111 16.66 9.35 -1.63
N LYS A 112 17.06 9.46 -2.90
CA LYS A 112 16.18 9.09 -4.02
C LYS A 112 15.88 7.60 -4.09
N ASP A 113 16.76 6.75 -3.56
CA ASP A 113 16.67 5.29 -3.52
C ASP A 113 16.50 4.75 -2.09
N PHE A 114 15.73 5.49 -1.26
CA PHE A 114 15.45 5.12 0.12
C PHE A 114 14.81 3.71 0.25
N GLU A 115 14.76 3.19 1.48
CA GLU A 115 14.43 1.78 1.67
C GLU A 115 12.95 1.48 1.50
N ILE A 116 12.05 2.19 2.19
CA ILE A 116 10.62 1.82 2.27
C ILE A 116 9.73 3.01 2.02
N LEU A 117 8.78 2.83 1.10
CA LEU A 117 7.62 3.69 0.91
C LEU A 117 6.36 2.94 1.32
N SER A 118 5.63 3.46 2.30
CA SER A 118 4.31 2.96 2.72
C SER A 118 3.22 3.95 2.31
N ILE A 119 2.18 3.45 1.65
CA ILE A 119 1.13 4.22 0.99
C ILE A 119 -0.23 3.75 1.49
N ASP A 120 -0.94 4.60 2.24
CA ASP A 120 -2.29 4.31 2.74
C ASP A 120 -3.03 5.62 3.03
N ILE A 121 -3.78 6.11 2.04
CA ILE A 121 -4.62 7.33 2.16
C ILE A 121 -6.07 7.08 1.78
N ASP A 122 -6.46 5.81 1.60
CA ASP A 122 -7.83 5.43 1.30
C ASP A 122 -8.40 6.04 0.00
N SER A 123 -7.55 6.47 -0.94
CA SER A 123 -8.01 7.21 -2.13
C SER A 123 -7.15 6.99 -3.37
N TYR A 124 -6.39 8.00 -3.75
CA TYR A 124 -5.57 8.01 -4.97
C TYR A 124 -4.18 7.40 -4.79
N ASP A 125 -4.01 6.47 -3.87
CA ASP A 125 -2.75 5.80 -3.53
C ASP A 125 -1.97 5.37 -4.77
N LEU A 126 -2.66 4.67 -5.65
CA LEU A 126 -2.06 4.14 -6.88
C LEU A 126 -1.64 5.24 -7.86
N ASP A 127 -2.43 6.32 -7.97
CA ASP A 127 -2.12 7.45 -8.83
C ASP A 127 -0.91 8.22 -8.30
N VAL A 128 -0.81 8.40 -6.98
CA VAL A 128 0.35 9.03 -6.33
C VAL A 128 1.61 8.22 -6.59
N TRP A 129 1.56 6.88 -6.42
CA TRP A 129 2.70 6.03 -6.70
C TRP A 129 3.09 6.02 -8.18
N GLU A 130 2.10 5.92 -9.09
CA GLU A 130 2.36 5.93 -10.53
C GLU A 130 3.08 7.21 -10.96
N ASN A 131 2.73 8.36 -10.36
CA ASN A 131 3.28 9.67 -10.66
C ASN A 131 4.56 10.03 -9.89
N LEU A 132 5.02 9.21 -8.96
CA LEU A 132 6.33 9.36 -8.31
C LEU A 132 7.43 9.03 -9.33
N GLN A 133 8.20 10.04 -9.78
CA GLN A 133 9.18 9.89 -10.86
C GLN A 133 10.64 10.04 -10.42
N ASN A 134 10.89 10.90 -9.43
CA ASN A 134 12.25 11.28 -9.03
C ASN A 134 12.80 10.40 -7.90
N TYR A 135 11.98 9.54 -7.33
CA TYR A 135 12.32 8.63 -6.23
C TYR A 135 12.01 7.19 -6.61
N SER A 136 12.87 6.28 -6.19
CA SER A 136 12.79 4.85 -6.50
C SER A 136 13.09 4.02 -5.25
N PRO A 137 12.16 3.96 -4.27
CA PRO A 137 12.35 3.20 -3.03
C PRO A 137 12.62 1.72 -3.33
N LYS A 138 13.35 1.04 -2.44
CA LYS A 138 13.69 -0.38 -2.60
C LYS A 138 12.47 -1.28 -2.40
N ILE A 139 11.59 -0.89 -1.48
CA ILE A 139 10.37 -1.60 -1.07
C ILE A 139 9.21 -0.62 -1.15
N VAL A 140 8.09 -1.05 -1.72
CA VAL A 140 6.82 -0.31 -1.70
C VAL A 140 5.76 -1.18 -1.06
N ILE A 141 5.03 -0.58 -0.12
CA ILE A 141 3.89 -1.18 0.58
C ILE A 141 2.70 -0.29 0.27
N ILE A 142 1.63 -0.84 -0.29
CA ILE A 142 0.49 -0.06 -0.75
C ILE A 142 -0.82 -0.79 -0.47
N GLU A 143 -1.80 -0.06 0.10
CA GLU A 143 -3.11 -0.62 0.35
C GLU A 143 -3.83 -0.99 -0.94
N VAL A 144 -4.52 -2.13 -0.91
CA VAL A 144 -5.41 -2.58 -1.99
C VAL A 144 -6.74 -3.04 -1.42
N ASP A 145 -7.82 -2.85 -2.18
CA ASP A 145 -9.13 -3.37 -1.82
C ASP A 145 -9.16 -4.90 -2.02
N GLY A 146 -8.94 -5.64 -0.94
CA GLY A 146 -8.95 -7.10 -0.92
C GLY A 146 -10.31 -7.74 -1.20
N THR A 147 -11.39 -6.95 -1.33
CA THR A 147 -12.72 -7.44 -1.72
C THR A 147 -12.86 -7.60 -3.24
N ILE A 148 -11.91 -7.05 -4.01
CA ILE A 148 -11.90 -7.10 -5.47
C ILE A 148 -11.00 -8.25 -5.91
N PRO A 149 -11.55 -9.32 -6.54
CA PRO A 149 -10.77 -10.50 -6.88
C PRO A 149 -9.70 -10.19 -7.95
N PRO A 150 -8.65 -11.02 -8.05
CA PRO A 150 -7.67 -10.94 -9.12
C PRO A 150 -8.32 -10.99 -10.52
N GLY A 151 -7.67 -10.33 -11.49
CA GLY A 151 -8.18 -10.19 -12.87
C GLY A 151 -9.08 -8.97 -13.07
N VAL A 152 -9.62 -8.37 -12.00
CA VAL A 152 -10.44 -7.15 -12.08
C VAL A 152 -9.56 -5.92 -11.93
N ILE A 153 -9.61 -5.01 -12.91
CA ILE A 153 -8.82 -3.77 -12.93
C ILE A 153 -9.71 -2.59 -12.57
N LEU A 154 -9.64 -2.17 -11.31
CA LEU A 154 -10.35 -0.98 -10.81
C LEU A 154 -9.37 -0.03 -10.12
N ARG A 155 -9.60 1.26 -10.30
CA ARG A 155 -8.85 2.34 -9.64
C ARG A 155 -9.81 3.25 -8.89
N HIS A 156 -9.32 3.86 -7.84
CA HIS A 156 -10.06 4.84 -7.06
C HIS A 156 -10.62 5.96 -7.95
N SER A 157 -11.87 6.33 -7.68
CA SER A 157 -12.57 7.41 -8.38
C SER A 157 -13.70 7.93 -7.49
N ASN A 158 -14.42 8.95 -7.94
CA ASN A 158 -15.61 9.45 -7.22
C ASN A 158 -16.71 8.38 -6.98
N LYS A 159 -16.61 7.22 -7.65
CA LYS A 159 -17.60 6.11 -7.54
C LYS A 159 -17.03 4.83 -6.93
N ILE A 160 -15.72 4.72 -6.87
CA ILE A 160 -14.99 3.52 -6.45
C ILE A 160 -13.99 3.96 -5.39
N VAL A 161 -14.04 3.37 -4.22
CA VAL A 161 -13.07 3.61 -3.14
C VAL A 161 -12.01 2.52 -3.20
N GLY A 162 -10.74 2.91 -3.11
CA GLY A 162 -9.61 2.00 -3.16
C GLY A 162 -9.21 1.54 -4.56
N ASN A 163 -8.16 0.74 -4.63
CA ASN A 163 -7.59 0.21 -5.87
C ASN A 163 -7.57 -1.31 -5.81
N SER A 164 -7.84 -1.99 -6.94
CA SER A 164 -7.80 -3.44 -6.98
C SER A 164 -6.37 -3.98 -7.00
N PHE A 165 -6.19 -5.20 -6.50
CA PHE A 165 -4.94 -5.96 -6.56
C PHE A 165 -4.32 -5.93 -7.98
N SER A 166 -5.10 -6.29 -9.01
CA SER A 166 -4.60 -6.38 -10.39
C SER A 166 -4.22 -5.02 -10.98
N ALA A 167 -4.94 -3.94 -10.65
CA ALA A 167 -4.55 -2.58 -11.07
C ALA A 167 -3.21 -2.19 -10.44
N THR A 168 -3.02 -2.49 -9.17
CA THR A 168 -1.80 -2.17 -8.41
C THR A 168 -0.60 -2.98 -8.89
N VAL A 169 -0.78 -4.29 -9.15
CA VAL A 169 0.25 -5.15 -9.77
C VAL A 169 0.69 -4.60 -11.13
N ASN A 170 -0.25 -4.14 -11.95
CA ASN A 170 0.07 -3.59 -13.28
C ASN A 170 0.92 -2.31 -13.19
N VAL A 171 0.61 -1.42 -12.27
CA VAL A 171 1.42 -0.20 -12.03
C VAL A 171 2.80 -0.57 -11.51
N GLY A 172 2.88 -1.46 -10.51
CA GLY A 172 4.16 -1.91 -9.96
C GLY A 172 5.09 -2.49 -11.02
N LYS A 173 4.57 -3.38 -11.89
CA LYS A 173 5.34 -3.96 -13.01
C LYS A 173 5.84 -2.89 -13.98
N LYS A 174 5.01 -1.92 -14.36
CA LYS A 174 5.42 -0.80 -15.23
C LYS A 174 6.52 0.05 -14.61
N LYS A 175 6.52 0.21 -13.28
CA LYS A 175 7.52 0.98 -12.53
C LYS A 175 8.79 0.18 -12.24
N GLY A 176 8.90 -1.08 -12.66
CA GLY A 176 10.08 -1.92 -12.43
C GLY A 176 10.10 -2.60 -11.06
N TYR A 177 8.93 -2.94 -10.52
CA TYR A 177 8.76 -3.66 -9.26
C TYR A 177 8.05 -4.98 -9.44
N THR A 178 8.41 -5.95 -8.62
CA THR A 178 7.77 -7.27 -8.54
C THR A 178 6.98 -7.39 -7.24
N PRO A 179 5.68 -7.75 -7.28
CA PRO A 179 4.90 -8.04 -6.08
C PRO A 179 5.40 -9.35 -5.44
N ILE A 180 5.48 -9.37 -4.10
CA ILE A 180 6.03 -10.53 -3.36
C ILE A 180 5.13 -11.06 -2.26
N CYS A 181 4.18 -10.26 -1.78
CA CYS A 181 3.28 -10.61 -0.69
C CYS A 181 2.04 -9.73 -0.72
N HIS A 182 0.91 -10.27 -0.29
CA HIS A 182 -0.33 -9.56 -0.06
C HIS A 182 -0.92 -9.91 1.30
N THR A 183 -1.22 -8.87 2.09
CA THR A 183 -2.03 -8.90 3.30
C THR A 183 -3.29 -8.07 3.07
N ASN A 184 -3.51 -6.95 3.76
CA ASN A 184 -4.34 -5.83 3.31
C ASN A 184 -3.53 -4.90 2.38
N ASN A 185 -2.22 -4.96 2.54
CA ASN A 185 -1.25 -4.25 1.73
C ASN A 185 -0.58 -5.19 0.72
N LEU A 186 -0.24 -4.65 -0.44
CA LEU A 186 0.57 -5.33 -1.44
C LEU A 186 2.02 -4.85 -1.33
N PHE A 187 2.94 -5.81 -1.17
CA PHE A 187 4.37 -5.56 -1.02
C PHE A 187 5.08 -5.74 -2.35
N PHE A 188 5.90 -4.78 -2.70
CA PHE A 188 6.70 -4.78 -3.91
C PHE A 188 8.18 -4.64 -3.59
N ILE A 189 9.00 -5.33 -4.38
CA ILE A 189 10.46 -5.18 -4.38
C ILE A 189 10.90 -4.66 -5.73
N ARG A 190 11.81 -3.69 -5.75
CA ARG A 190 12.44 -3.21 -6.98
C ARG A 190 13.21 -4.33 -7.66
N ASN A 191 13.07 -4.46 -8.98
CA ASN A 191 13.49 -5.65 -9.74
C ASN A 191 14.98 -5.96 -9.64
N ASP A 192 15.86 -4.95 -9.48
CA ASP A 192 17.30 -5.13 -9.29
C ASP A 192 17.67 -5.87 -7.99
N LEU A 193 16.74 -5.93 -7.01
CA LEU A 193 16.91 -6.57 -5.71
C LEU A 193 16.28 -7.97 -5.63
N MET A 194 15.56 -8.41 -6.66
CA MET A 194 14.80 -9.66 -6.62
C MET A 194 15.64 -10.91 -6.42
N ASN A 195 16.91 -10.90 -6.88
CA ASN A 195 17.84 -12.01 -6.66
C ASN A 195 18.11 -12.32 -5.18
N MET A 196 17.92 -11.34 -4.30
CA MET A 196 18.10 -11.48 -2.85
C MET A 196 16.85 -12.02 -2.15
N ILE A 197 15.68 -11.89 -2.77
CA ILE A 197 14.38 -12.19 -2.14
C ILE A 197 14.07 -13.68 -2.08
N ASN A 198 14.61 -14.49 -3.01
CA ASN A 198 14.35 -15.93 -3.11
C ASN A 198 12.84 -16.26 -3.09
N LEU A 199 12.07 -15.54 -3.93
CA LEU A 199 10.65 -15.82 -4.15
C LEU A 199 10.50 -17.04 -5.05
N ASP A 200 9.50 -17.89 -4.78
CA ASP A 200 9.16 -19.00 -5.65
C ASP A 200 8.70 -18.45 -7.03
N HIS A 201 9.27 -18.98 -8.10
CA HIS A 201 9.09 -18.51 -9.47
C HIS A 201 7.62 -18.45 -9.92
N LYS A 202 6.79 -19.37 -9.42
CA LYS A 202 5.35 -19.38 -9.69
C LYS A 202 4.63 -18.05 -9.34
N TYR A 203 5.09 -17.34 -8.28
CA TYR A 203 4.52 -16.05 -7.87
C TYR A 203 4.99 -14.90 -8.76
N ILE A 204 6.17 -15.03 -9.36
CA ILE A 204 6.69 -14.06 -10.34
C ILE A 204 5.90 -14.20 -11.65
N GLU A 205 5.68 -15.44 -12.10
CA GLU A 205 4.93 -15.74 -13.32
C GLU A 205 3.44 -15.42 -13.18
N ASN A 206 2.84 -15.81 -12.05
CA ASN A 206 1.43 -15.58 -11.76
C ASN A 206 1.25 -14.89 -10.40
N PRO A 207 1.31 -13.55 -10.35
CA PRO A 207 1.11 -12.78 -9.14
C PRO A 207 -0.25 -12.99 -8.46
N ASP A 208 -1.28 -13.41 -9.18
CA ASP A 208 -2.61 -13.66 -8.62
C ASP A 208 -2.59 -14.73 -7.53
N LEU A 209 -1.56 -15.61 -7.53
CA LEU A 209 -1.33 -16.58 -6.47
C LEU A 209 -0.88 -15.96 -5.14
N LEU A 210 -0.51 -14.68 -5.12
CA LEU A 210 -0.20 -13.93 -3.90
C LEU A 210 -1.46 -13.37 -3.23
N PHE A 211 -2.58 -13.32 -3.96
CA PHE A 211 -3.80 -12.73 -3.43
C PHE A 211 -4.27 -13.47 -2.18
N SER A 212 -4.44 -12.73 -1.09
CA SER A 212 -4.98 -13.25 0.16
C SER A 212 -6.41 -12.72 0.34
N ASP A 213 -7.36 -13.63 0.52
CA ASP A 213 -8.76 -13.33 0.79
C ASP A 213 -9.06 -13.17 2.29
N ASN A 214 -8.02 -13.05 3.13
CA ASN A 214 -8.14 -12.91 4.59
C ASN A 214 -9.08 -11.75 4.98
N ASN A 215 -9.21 -10.73 4.14
CA ASN A 215 -10.12 -9.61 4.36
C ASN A 215 -11.60 -10.00 4.22
N LEU A 216 -11.92 -11.00 3.43
CA LEU A 216 -13.29 -11.52 3.32
C LEU A 216 -13.71 -12.28 4.59
N THR A 217 -12.74 -12.90 5.28
CA THR A 217 -12.98 -13.72 6.48
C THR A 217 -12.97 -12.89 7.77
N ASN A 218 -12.28 -11.75 7.82
CA ASN A 218 -12.11 -10.94 9.03
C ASN A 218 -13.17 -9.84 9.21
N GLY A 219 -14.18 -9.78 8.34
CA GLY A 219 -15.37 -8.94 8.55
C GLY A 219 -15.14 -7.43 8.43
N ILE A 220 -13.99 -6.98 7.93
CA ILE A 220 -13.75 -5.58 7.62
C ILE A 220 -14.31 -5.30 6.22
N PHE A 221 -15.62 -5.33 6.14
CA PHE A 221 -16.36 -4.95 4.93
C PHE A 221 -16.41 -3.43 4.83
N ARG A 222 -15.67 -2.83 3.91
CA ARG A 222 -16.16 -1.62 3.24
C ARG A 222 -17.10 -2.11 2.14
N PRO A 223 -18.39 -1.76 2.16
CA PRO A 223 -19.31 -2.21 1.13
C PRO A 223 -19.05 -1.47 -0.18
N VAL A 224 -18.06 -1.91 -0.92
CA VAL A 224 -18.12 -1.73 -2.37
C VAL A 224 -19.27 -2.64 -2.80
N ASP A 225 -20.33 -2.09 -3.43
CA ASP A 225 -21.45 -2.89 -3.93
C ASP A 225 -20.87 -4.12 -4.66
N PRO A 226 -20.97 -5.34 -4.12
CA PRO A 226 -20.34 -6.54 -4.69
C PRO A 226 -20.77 -6.80 -6.15
N PHE A 227 -21.78 -6.07 -6.62
CA PHE A 227 -22.23 -6.09 -8.01
C PHE A 227 -21.54 -5.01 -8.87
N LEU A 228 -20.84 -4.02 -8.28
CA LEU A 228 -20.24 -2.95 -9.07
C LEU A 228 -19.15 -3.49 -10.00
N TRP A 229 -18.23 -4.29 -9.50
CA TRP A 229 -17.18 -4.89 -10.30
C TRP A 229 -17.72 -5.96 -11.27
N LEU A 230 -18.76 -6.72 -10.88
CA LEU A 230 -19.45 -7.63 -11.79
C LEU A 230 -20.04 -6.89 -12.99
N THR A 231 -20.55 -5.66 -12.80
CA THR A 231 -21.09 -4.86 -13.92
C THR A 231 -20.00 -4.39 -14.89
N LEU A 232 -18.75 -4.25 -14.42
CA LEU A 232 -17.64 -3.78 -15.25
C LEU A 232 -17.02 -4.88 -16.12
N ILE A 233 -17.11 -6.16 -15.69
CA ILE A 233 -16.57 -7.31 -16.43
C ILE A 233 -17.64 -8.05 -17.23
N THR A 234 -18.93 -7.79 -16.97
CA THR A 234 -20.02 -8.51 -17.61
C THR A 234 -20.42 -7.85 -18.94
N PRO A 235 -20.54 -8.60 -20.05
CA PRO A 235 -21.03 -8.07 -21.30
C PRO A 235 -22.38 -7.37 -21.12
N LYS A 236 -22.58 -6.22 -21.79
CA LYS A 236 -23.77 -5.37 -21.61
C LYS A 236 -25.11 -6.10 -21.75
N PHE A 237 -25.19 -7.16 -22.56
CA PHE A 237 -26.42 -7.94 -22.74
C PHE A 237 -26.83 -8.77 -21.51
N LEU A 238 -25.91 -9.06 -20.58
CA LEU A 238 -26.21 -9.79 -19.35
C LEU A 238 -26.66 -8.88 -18.20
N PHE A 239 -26.60 -7.56 -18.37
CA PHE A 239 -27.01 -6.60 -17.33
C PHE A 239 -28.46 -6.78 -16.87
N SER A 240 -29.35 -7.12 -17.79
CA SER A 240 -30.77 -7.33 -17.47
C SER A 240 -30.97 -8.50 -16.52
N ILE A 241 -30.22 -9.58 -16.72
CA ILE A 241 -30.27 -10.80 -15.88
C ILE A 241 -29.72 -10.47 -14.49
N MET A 242 -28.59 -9.76 -14.41
CA MET A 242 -28.00 -9.38 -13.14
C MET A 242 -28.90 -8.43 -12.32
N ARG A 243 -29.60 -7.49 -12.95
CA ARG A 243 -30.61 -6.64 -12.29
C ARG A 243 -31.73 -7.46 -11.67
N ILE A 244 -32.18 -8.52 -12.34
CA ILE A 244 -33.22 -9.42 -11.85
C ILE A 244 -32.70 -10.20 -10.64
N ILE A 245 -31.51 -10.76 -10.73
CA ILE A 245 -30.86 -11.50 -9.61
C ILE A 245 -30.69 -10.59 -8.40
N LYS A 246 -30.18 -9.36 -8.58
CA LYS A 246 -30.06 -8.38 -7.48
C LYS A 246 -31.40 -8.09 -6.81
N LYS A 247 -32.47 -7.91 -7.60
CA LYS A 247 -33.83 -7.69 -7.05
C LYS A 247 -34.36 -8.90 -6.25
N ILE A 248 -34.04 -10.11 -6.67
CA ILE A 248 -34.47 -11.35 -5.99
C ILE A 248 -33.70 -11.51 -4.66
N LEU A 249 -32.40 -11.26 -4.66
CA LEU A 249 -31.58 -11.39 -3.46
C LEU A 249 -31.90 -10.32 -2.40
N LEU A 250 -32.18 -9.07 -2.81
CA LEU A 250 -32.56 -7.98 -1.91
C LEU A 250 -34.00 -8.07 -1.38
N LYS A 251 -34.86 -8.95 -1.95
CA LYS A 251 -36.22 -9.20 -1.42
C LYS A 251 -36.28 -10.33 -0.38
N LYS A 252 -35.16 -11.03 -0.14
CA LYS A 252 -35.09 -12.14 0.83
C LYS A 252 -34.50 -11.73 2.19
N ASN A 253 -34.11 -10.47 2.32
CA ASN A 253 -33.77 -9.82 3.58
C ASN A 253 -34.76 -8.67 3.86
#